data_34cf8108dfc299288cb1241402964d2a
#
_entry.id   34cf8108dfc299288cb1241402964d2a
#
_cell.length_a   1.000
_cell.length_b   1.000
_cell.length_c   1.000
_cell.angle_alpha   90.00
_cell.angle_beta   90.00
_cell.angle_gamma   90.00
#
_symmetry.space_group_name_H-M   'P 1'
#
loop_
_entity.id
_entity.type
_entity.pdbx_description
1 polymer ?
#
loop_
_entity_poly.entity_id
_entity_poly.type
_entity_poly.pdbx_seq_one_letter_code
_entity_poly.pdbx_strand_id
1 'polypeptide(L)'
;NSSYLFVSNAISAVLSIVTANLLGVAGFGVLGIVIGFCSNVNRLLSFRMGDLVVKYMGEAMAQEQPRRAAAVVKAAMLVESVTSLIAYGVLVLLAPLGALYIVKDPTTEPLIMLYGLSLLANFSTETATGVLQVTNHYRSQALINLIQSLVTAGLIIWAYVTHAGLLAVLVAYLVGKMIIGLGPIAVSLYWLPRVLGRGWWKAPFSLLPARRELAGFAISTNFSGTINVIARDSEVLWVGYFFSPLEAGYYKTALAIINLVIMPITPFISTTYPEITRYVARGVWTRLRRLLGQVTAIAGSWTILVAIGLLLFGDVILFSAWQPIFGRVIQIYPEEFLPALPILFILLIGFGTANTIFWNRPL
;
A
#
# COMPACT_ATOMS: atom_id res chain seq x y z
N ASN A 1 -1.59 -8.34 -16.33
CA ASN A 1 -1.09 -7.75 -15.06
C ASN A 1 -2.26 -7.30 -14.14
N SER A 2 -3.33 -6.71 -14.67
CA SER A 2 -4.47 -6.26 -13.86
C SER A 2 -5.17 -7.40 -13.11
N SER A 3 -5.25 -8.59 -13.71
CA SER A 3 -5.88 -9.77 -13.09
C SER A 3 -5.16 -10.23 -11.82
N TYR A 4 -3.82 -10.24 -11.81
CA TYR A 4 -3.03 -10.62 -10.62
C TYR A 4 -3.21 -9.62 -9.48
N LEU A 5 -3.24 -8.32 -9.80
CA LEU A 5 -3.47 -7.26 -8.82
C LEU A 5 -4.90 -7.34 -8.24
N PHE A 6 -5.88 -7.62 -9.08
CA PHE A 6 -7.26 -7.80 -8.63
C PHE A 6 -7.39 -8.99 -7.67
N VAL A 7 -6.82 -10.15 -8.02
CA VAL A 7 -6.82 -11.35 -7.16
C VAL A 7 -6.09 -11.05 -5.84
N SER A 8 -4.93 -10.41 -5.87
CA SER A 8 -4.16 -10.05 -4.67
C SER A 8 -4.97 -9.11 -3.75
N ASN A 9 -5.65 -8.12 -4.32
CA ASN A 9 -6.49 -7.19 -3.56
C ASN A 9 -7.71 -7.90 -2.96
N ALA A 10 -8.34 -8.81 -3.71
CA ALA A 10 -9.46 -9.62 -3.20
C ALA A 10 -9.03 -10.52 -2.04
N ILE A 11 -7.87 -11.19 -2.15
CA ILE A 11 -7.29 -11.97 -1.06
C ILE A 11 -7.05 -11.08 0.16
N SER A 12 -6.44 -9.91 -0.02
CA SER A 12 -6.15 -8.98 1.08
C SER A 12 -7.42 -8.49 1.79
N ALA A 13 -8.51 -8.28 1.05
CA ALA A 13 -9.79 -7.88 1.61
C ALA A 13 -10.42 -9.01 2.46
N VAL A 14 -10.42 -10.25 1.95
CA VAL A 14 -10.90 -11.42 2.71
C VAL A 14 -10.04 -11.61 3.97
N LEU A 15 -8.71 -11.48 3.86
CA LEU A 15 -7.81 -11.60 5.01
C LEU A 15 -8.06 -10.53 6.06
N SER A 16 -8.43 -9.31 5.66
CA SER A 16 -8.81 -8.26 6.60
C SER A 16 -10.02 -8.67 7.45
N ILE A 17 -11.03 -9.29 6.82
CA ILE A 17 -12.21 -9.81 7.50
C ILE A 17 -11.84 -10.95 8.47
N VAL A 18 -11.06 -11.94 8.00
CA VAL A 18 -10.59 -13.06 8.84
C VAL A 18 -9.79 -12.55 10.04
N THR A 19 -8.92 -11.57 9.82
CA THR A 19 -8.11 -10.95 10.88
C THR A 19 -8.99 -10.21 11.90
N ALA A 20 -10.00 -9.47 11.45
CA ALA A 20 -10.93 -8.77 12.32
C ALA A 20 -11.71 -9.77 13.21
N ASN A 21 -12.22 -10.86 12.62
CA ASN A 21 -12.91 -11.93 13.35
C ASN A 21 -11.99 -12.65 14.35
N LEU A 22 -10.70 -12.79 14.06
CA LEU A 22 -9.76 -13.45 14.96
C LEU A 22 -9.39 -12.58 16.16
N LEU A 23 -9.16 -11.27 15.92
CA LEU A 23 -8.58 -10.37 16.92
C LEU A 23 -9.63 -9.57 17.71
N GLY A 24 -10.87 -9.52 17.24
CA GLY A 24 -11.88 -8.60 17.74
C GLY A 24 -11.56 -7.14 17.42
N VAL A 25 -12.45 -6.22 17.80
CA VAL A 25 -12.33 -4.80 17.43
C VAL A 25 -11.05 -4.18 17.95
N ALA A 26 -10.78 -4.33 19.25
CA ALA A 26 -9.62 -3.69 19.89
C ALA A 26 -8.30 -4.24 19.33
N GLY A 27 -8.17 -5.58 19.20
CA GLY A 27 -6.97 -6.20 18.61
C GLY A 27 -6.74 -5.82 17.15
N PHE A 28 -7.81 -5.70 16.37
CA PHE A 28 -7.76 -5.23 14.99
C PHE A 28 -7.36 -3.76 14.88
N GLY A 29 -7.79 -2.92 15.85
CA GLY A 29 -7.38 -1.54 16.00
C GLY A 29 -5.88 -1.42 16.32
N VAL A 30 -5.40 -2.15 17.35
CA VAL A 30 -3.97 -2.20 17.70
C VAL A 30 -3.12 -2.62 16.51
N LEU A 31 -3.51 -3.69 15.80
CA LEU A 31 -2.84 -4.12 14.57
C LEU A 31 -2.79 -2.99 13.52
N GLY A 32 -3.89 -2.26 13.34
CA GLY A 32 -3.97 -1.12 12.42
C GLY A 32 -3.02 0.00 12.80
N ILE A 33 -2.97 0.37 14.08
CA ILE A 33 -2.08 1.41 14.59
C ILE A 33 -0.62 0.99 14.43
N VAL A 34 -0.23 -0.22 14.82
CA VAL A 34 1.15 -0.71 14.72
C VAL A 34 1.63 -0.70 13.26
N ILE A 35 0.84 -1.28 12.34
CA ILE A 35 1.15 -1.30 10.91
C ILE A 35 1.20 0.13 10.34
N GLY A 36 0.21 0.96 10.68
CA GLY A 36 0.12 2.35 10.24
C GLY A 36 1.30 3.18 10.72
N PHE A 37 1.68 3.06 12.00
CA PHE A 37 2.80 3.77 12.59
C PHE A 37 4.12 3.45 11.88
N CYS A 38 4.45 2.17 11.74
CA CYS A 38 5.65 1.74 11.02
C CYS A 38 5.64 2.18 9.55
N SER A 39 4.49 2.08 8.87
CA SER A 39 4.35 2.50 7.47
C SER A 39 4.52 4.01 7.30
N ASN A 40 3.97 4.82 8.20
CA ASN A 40 4.11 6.27 8.15
C ASN A 40 5.56 6.71 8.43
N VAL A 41 6.23 6.14 9.46
CA VAL A 41 7.65 6.41 9.73
C VAL A 41 8.51 6.06 8.51
N ASN A 42 8.27 4.90 7.88
CA ASN A 42 8.97 4.51 6.66
C ASN A 42 8.77 5.53 5.53
N ARG A 43 7.55 5.92 5.25
CA ARG A 43 7.24 6.84 4.14
C ARG A 43 7.75 8.26 4.37
N LEU A 44 7.83 8.71 5.63
CA LEU A 44 8.34 10.03 5.98
C LEU A 44 9.86 10.11 5.87
N LEU A 45 10.58 9.04 6.21
CA LEU A 45 12.03 9.04 6.36
C LEU A 45 12.77 8.30 5.25
N SER A 46 12.15 7.33 4.59
CA SER A 46 12.76 6.59 3.49
C SER A 46 12.60 7.35 2.19
N PHE A 47 13.71 7.60 1.49
CA PHE A 47 13.68 8.24 0.18
C PHE A 47 13.20 7.26 -0.88
N ARG A 48 12.18 7.68 -1.62
CA ARG A 48 11.61 6.92 -2.75
C ARG A 48 12.45 7.11 -4.00
N MET A 49 13.35 6.15 -4.22
CA MET A 49 14.29 6.21 -5.34
C MET A 49 13.76 5.57 -6.63
N GLY A 50 12.57 4.92 -6.59
CA GLY A 50 12.00 4.24 -7.74
C GLY A 50 11.82 5.15 -8.96
N ASP A 51 11.17 6.29 -8.79
CA ASP A 51 10.91 7.27 -9.86
C ASP A 51 12.22 7.84 -10.44
N LEU A 52 13.22 8.08 -9.57
CA LEU A 52 14.54 8.53 -9.97
C LEU A 52 15.22 7.49 -10.86
N VAL A 53 15.16 6.22 -10.47
CA VAL A 53 15.74 5.12 -11.24
C VAL A 53 15.02 4.97 -12.58
N VAL A 54 13.68 5.00 -12.59
CA VAL A 54 12.90 4.90 -13.84
C VAL A 54 13.31 5.99 -14.80
N LYS A 55 13.45 7.25 -14.35
CA LYS A 55 13.86 8.37 -15.19
C LYS A 55 15.31 8.21 -15.65
N TYR A 56 16.27 8.29 -14.75
CA TYR A 56 17.69 8.44 -15.12
C TYR A 56 18.34 7.14 -15.59
N MET A 57 17.95 5.97 -15.08
CA MET A 57 18.36 4.69 -15.65
C MET A 57 17.73 4.50 -17.03
N GLY A 58 16.45 4.84 -17.20
CA GLY A 58 15.76 4.75 -18.49
C GLY A 58 16.41 5.64 -19.54
N GLU A 59 16.72 6.89 -19.21
CA GLU A 59 17.45 7.81 -20.10
C GLU A 59 18.84 7.26 -20.48
N ALA A 60 19.61 6.77 -19.51
CA ALA A 60 20.94 6.23 -19.73
C ALA A 60 20.91 4.96 -20.60
N MET A 61 19.91 4.10 -20.42
CA MET A 61 19.71 2.90 -21.24
C MET A 61 19.31 3.26 -22.68
N ALA A 62 18.45 4.25 -22.87
CA ALA A 62 18.06 4.75 -24.19
C ALA A 62 19.24 5.39 -24.96
N GLN A 63 20.24 5.91 -24.24
CA GLN A 63 21.48 6.48 -24.79
C GLN A 63 22.62 5.43 -24.93
N GLU A 64 22.34 4.15 -24.72
CA GLU A 64 23.32 3.06 -24.75
C GLU A 64 24.50 3.27 -23.76
N GLN A 65 24.23 3.86 -22.59
CA GLN A 65 25.22 4.15 -21.56
C GLN A 65 25.03 3.25 -20.30
N PRO A 66 25.28 1.93 -20.38
CA PRO A 66 25.00 1.01 -19.28
C PRO A 66 25.82 1.31 -18.02
N ARG A 67 27.03 1.87 -18.14
CA ARG A 67 27.85 2.28 -16.99
C ARG A 67 27.24 3.46 -16.23
N ARG A 68 26.61 4.41 -16.94
CA ARG A 68 25.90 5.52 -16.33
C ARG A 68 24.63 5.01 -15.62
N ALA A 69 23.88 4.13 -16.26
CA ALA A 69 22.73 3.46 -15.66
C ALA A 69 23.13 2.72 -14.37
N ALA A 70 24.26 1.99 -14.40
CA ALA A 70 24.80 1.29 -13.24
C ALA A 70 25.15 2.23 -12.07
N ALA A 71 25.76 3.41 -12.36
CA ALA A 71 26.07 4.40 -11.35
C ALA A 71 24.79 4.94 -10.68
N VAL A 72 23.72 5.19 -11.47
CA VAL A 72 22.42 5.65 -10.95
C VAL A 72 21.80 4.60 -10.03
N VAL A 73 21.70 3.33 -10.47
CA VAL A 73 21.14 2.24 -9.66
C VAL A 73 21.91 2.06 -8.35
N LYS A 74 23.25 2.02 -8.43
CA LYS A 74 24.12 1.91 -7.24
C LYS A 74 23.91 3.05 -6.26
N ALA A 75 23.86 4.29 -6.74
CA ALA A 75 23.65 5.45 -5.89
C ALA A 75 22.27 5.42 -5.22
N ALA A 76 21.23 5.08 -5.98
CA ALA A 76 19.86 4.96 -5.47
C ALA A 76 19.76 3.88 -4.40
N MET A 77 20.31 2.66 -4.63
CA MET A 77 20.36 1.59 -3.63
C MET A 77 21.06 2.00 -2.35
N LEU A 78 22.19 2.72 -2.44
CA LEU A 78 22.92 3.18 -1.26
C LEU A 78 22.13 4.22 -0.45
N VAL A 79 21.53 5.20 -1.13
CA VAL A 79 20.73 6.24 -0.45
C VAL A 79 19.52 5.60 0.22
N GLU A 80 18.80 4.74 -0.48
CA GLU A 80 17.63 4.05 0.06
C GLU A 80 18.00 3.15 1.26
N SER A 81 19.14 2.42 1.17
CA SER A 81 19.62 1.58 2.28
C SER A 81 19.96 2.40 3.53
N VAL A 82 20.65 3.52 3.36
CA VAL A 82 21.02 4.41 4.48
C VAL A 82 19.76 5.02 5.10
N THR A 83 18.84 5.52 4.29
CA THR A 83 17.61 6.13 4.79
C THR A 83 16.68 5.11 5.45
N SER A 84 16.61 3.87 4.97
CA SER A 84 15.87 2.76 5.62
C SER A 84 16.46 2.41 6.99
N LEU A 85 17.78 2.39 7.10
CA LEU A 85 18.45 2.16 8.39
C LEU A 85 18.17 3.29 9.39
N ILE A 86 18.24 4.54 8.93
CA ILE A 86 17.89 5.72 9.74
C ILE A 86 16.41 5.65 10.15
N ALA A 87 15.51 5.31 9.21
CA ALA A 87 14.09 5.19 9.48
C ALA A 87 13.80 4.14 10.55
N TYR A 88 14.46 2.98 10.50
CA TYR A 88 14.33 1.97 11.54
C TYR A 88 14.88 2.45 12.90
N GLY A 89 16.05 3.11 12.92
CA GLY A 89 16.60 3.70 14.14
C GLY A 89 15.66 4.74 14.78
N VAL A 90 15.08 5.63 13.96
CA VAL A 90 14.07 6.59 14.42
C VAL A 90 12.79 5.88 14.88
N LEU A 91 12.34 4.83 14.19
CA LEU A 91 11.20 4.06 14.62
C LEU A 91 11.39 3.46 16.01
N VAL A 92 12.57 2.87 16.28
CA VAL A 92 12.91 2.30 17.60
C VAL A 92 12.87 3.38 18.69
N LEU A 93 13.39 4.57 18.40
CA LEU A 93 13.32 5.71 19.33
C LEU A 93 11.89 6.23 19.57
N LEU A 94 11.05 6.17 18.56
CA LEU A 94 9.65 6.62 18.63
C LEU A 94 8.69 5.51 19.10
N ALA A 95 9.10 4.24 19.13
CA ALA A 95 8.24 3.12 19.50
C ALA A 95 7.62 3.26 20.92
N PRO A 96 8.35 3.69 21.97
CA PRO A 96 7.75 3.93 23.28
C PRO A 96 6.66 5.01 23.24
N LEU A 97 6.87 6.08 22.47
CA LEU A 97 5.89 7.16 22.32
C LEU A 97 4.67 6.68 21.55
N GLY A 98 4.86 5.87 20.50
CA GLY A 98 3.77 5.24 19.74
C GLY A 98 2.92 4.32 20.61
N ALA A 99 3.56 3.48 21.42
CA ALA A 99 2.89 2.58 22.36
C ALA A 99 2.09 3.36 23.44
N LEU A 100 2.72 4.40 24.05
CA LEU A 100 2.13 5.16 25.14
C LEU A 100 0.99 6.08 24.68
N TYR A 101 1.18 6.84 23.61
CA TYR A 101 0.27 7.92 23.21
C TYR A 101 -0.73 7.52 22.13
N ILE A 102 -0.40 6.57 21.25
CA ILE A 102 -1.26 6.20 20.12
C ILE A 102 -1.99 4.89 20.39
N VAL A 103 -1.27 3.83 20.81
CA VAL A 103 -1.89 2.57 21.21
C VAL A 103 -2.46 2.66 22.62
N LYS A 104 -1.92 3.53 23.46
CA LYS A 104 -2.27 3.69 24.90
C LYS A 104 -2.04 2.41 25.71
N ASP A 105 -1.12 1.58 25.25
CA ASP A 105 -0.68 0.35 25.92
C ASP A 105 0.84 0.17 25.73
N PRO A 106 1.65 0.47 26.77
CA PRO A 106 3.10 0.34 26.70
C PRO A 106 3.59 -1.07 26.38
N THR A 107 2.79 -2.10 26.62
CA THR A 107 3.16 -3.49 26.32
C THR A 107 3.24 -3.78 24.82
N THR A 108 2.74 -2.87 23.97
CA THR A 108 2.77 -2.98 22.51
C THR A 108 4.06 -2.46 21.88
N GLU A 109 4.96 -1.83 22.64
CA GLU A 109 6.27 -1.36 22.15
C GLU A 109 7.07 -2.45 21.41
N PRO A 110 7.23 -3.68 21.94
CA PRO A 110 7.93 -4.75 21.22
C PRO A 110 7.27 -5.14 19.90
N LEU A 111 5.94 -4.99 19.77
CA LEU A 111 5.20 -5.25 18.54
C LEU A 111 5.54 -4.22 17.47
N ILE A 112 5.66 -2.94 17.85
CA ILE A 112 6.08 -1.84 16.96
C ILE A 112 7.51 -2.09 16.48
N MET A 113 8.44 -2.44 17.38
CA MET A 113 9.82 -2.75 17.03
C MET A 113 9.93 -3.97 16.11
N LEU A 114 9.18 -5.03 16.42
CA LEU A 114 9.15 -6.27 15.61
C LEU A 114 8.65 -5.98 14.19
N TYR A 115 7.50 -5.31 14.05
CA TYR A 115 6.98 -4.99 12.74
C TYR A 115 7.84 -3.96 12.00
N GLY A 116 8.53 -3.11 12.74
CA GLY A 116 9.54 -2.17 12.23
C GLY A 116 10.66 -2.83 11.43
N LEU A 117 10.97 -4.12 11.65
CA LEU A 117 11.93 -4.86 10.83
C LEU A 117 11.55 -4.87 9.34
N SER A 118 10.28 -4.64 9.02
CA SER A 118 9.82 -4.44 7.64
C SER A 118 10.49 -3.26 6.94
N LEU A 119 10.91 -2.23 7.69
CA LEU A 119 11.64 -1.09 7.14
C LEU A 119 13.02 -1.54 6.62
N LEU A 120 13.69 -2.41 7.38
CA LEU A 120 14.97 -2.98 6.94
C LEU A 120 14.81 -3.90 5.73
N ALA A 121 13.70 -4.64 5.62
CA ALA A 121 13.41 -5.45 4.44
C ALA A 121 13.21 -4.61 3.17
N ASN A 122 12.83 -3.35 3.32
CA ASN A 122 12.61 -2.42 2.21
C ASN A 122 13.84 -1.60 1.81
N PHE A 123 15.04 -1.96 2.26
CA PHE A 123 16.27 -1.16 2.14
C PHE A 123 16.65 -0.74 0.70
N SER A 124 16.14 -1.37 -0.35
CA SER A 124 16.37 -1.03 -1.76
C SER A 124 15.18 -1.44 -2.65
N THR A 125 14.00 -1.58 -2.08
CA THR A 125 12.81 -2.10 -2.77
C THR A 125 12.33 -1.16 -3.87
N GLU A 126 12.28 0.14 -3.63
CA GLU A 126 11.83 1.13 -4.61
C GLU A 126 12.82 1.19 -5.78
N THR A 127 14.14 1.23 -5.52
CA THR A 127 15.17 1.14 -6.54
C THR A 127 15.03 -0.14 -7.36
N ALA A 128 14.88 -1.30 -6.71
CA ALA A 128 14.73 -2.59 -7.37
C ALA A 128 13.47 -2.64 -8.24
N THR A 129 12.37 -2.10 -7.76
CA THR A 129 11.11 -1.97 -8.50
C THR A 129 11.29 -1.08 -9.72
N GLY A 130 11.97 0.06 -9.59
CA GLY A 130 12.34 0.92 -10.72
C GLY A 130 13.19 0.20 -11.78
N VAL A 131 14.17 -0.59 -11.36
CA VAL A 131 14.98 -1.45 -12.27
C VAL A 131 14.08 -2.43 -13.03
N LEU A 132 13.18 -3.14 -12.34
CA LEU A 132 12.26 -4.10 -12.96
C LEU A 132 11.31 -3.42 -13.96
N GLN A 133 10.89 -2.18 -13.69
CA GLN A 133 10.07 -1.38 -14.62
C GLN A 133 10.85 -1.00 -15.88
N VAL A 134 12.05 -0.45 -15.75
CA VAL A 134 12.91 -0.06 -16.89
C VAL A 134 13.26 -1.27 -17.75
N THR A 135 13.44 -2.43 -17.13
CA THR A 135 13.77 -3.68 -17.83
C THR A 135 12.54 -4.49 -18.27
N ASN A 136 11.33 -3.94 -18.16
CA ASN A 136 10.04 -4.56 -18.54
C ASN A 136 9.74 -5.89 -17.82
N HIS A 137 10.25 -6.09 -16.59
CA HIS A 137 10.01 -7.30 -15.80
C HIS A 137 8.76 -7.18 -14.90
N TYR A 138 7.68 -6.56 -15.38
CA TYR A 138 6.41 -6.40 -14.64
C TYR A 138 5.76 -7.72 -14.21
N ARG A 139 6.00 -8.82 -14.96
CA ARG A 139 5.48 -10.13 -14.59
C ARG A 139 6.09 -10.65 -13.28
N SER A 140 7.40 -10.41 -13.09
CA SER A 140 8.09 -10.80 -11.85
C SER A 140 7.53 -10.05 -10.64
N GLN A 141 7.26 -8.76 -10.79
CA GLN A 141 6.65 -7.95 -9.73
C GLN A 141 5.23 -8.44 -9.39
N ALA A 142 4.41 -8.74 -10.41
CA ALA A 142 3.08 -9.29 -10.21
C ALA A 142 3.10 -10.67 -9.50
N LEU A 143 4.07 -11.52 -9.84
CA LEU A 143 4.27 -12.82 -9.20
C LEU A 143 4.69 -12.68 -7.73
N ILE A 144 5.60 -11.76 -7.42
CA ILE A 144 6.00 -11.46 -6.04
C ILE A 144 4.79 -11.04 -5.21
N ASN A 145 3.94 -10.14 -5.74
CA ASN A 145 2.72 -9.70 -5.07
C ASN A 145 1.75 -10.88 -4.82
N LEU A 146 1.59 -11.77 -5.78
CA LEU A 146 0.75 -12.95 -5.63
C LEU A 146 1.30 -13.91 -4.57
N ILE A 147 2.61 -14.22 -4.62
CA ILE A 147 3.28 -15.07 -3.60
C ILE A 147 3.10 -14.46 -2.21
N GLN A 148 3.35 -13.16 -2.07
CA GLN A 148 3.15 -12.44 -0.81
C GLN A 148 1.73 -12.61 -0.30
N SER A 149 0.71 -12.39 -1.16
CA SER A 149 -0.69 -12.52 -0.77
C SER A 149 -1.04 -13.93 -0.34
N LEU A 150 -0.56 -14.96 -1.06
CA LEU A 150 -0.82 -16.37 -0.75
C LEU A 150 -0.13 -16.80 0.56
N VAL A 151 1.13 -16.41 0.77
CA VAL A 151 1.86 -16.74 1.99
C VAL A 151 1.22 -16.06 3.20
N THR A 152 0.91 -14.76 3.08
CA THR A 152 0.22 -14.04 4.16
C THR A 152 -1.14 -14.66 4.46
N ALA A 153 -1.90 -15.06 3.41
CA ALA A 153 -3.16 -15.75 3.56
C ALA A 153 -3.01 -17.08 4.32
N GLY A 154 -2.06 -17.91 3.92
CA GLY A 154 -1.78 -19.19 4.58
C GLY A 154 -1.45 -19.00 6.06
N LEU A 155 -0.61 -18.02 6.40
CA LEU A 155 -0.24 -17.73 7.79
C LEU A 155 -1.41 -17.17 8.61
N ILE A 156 -2.25 -16.31 8.04
CA ILE A 156 -3.43 -15.77 8.75
C ILE A 156 -4.49 -16.86 8.94
N ILE A 157 -4.73 -17.72 7.94
CA ILE A 157 -5.64 -18.87 8.07
C ILE A 157 -5.13 -19.83 9.14
N TRP A 158 -3.81 -20.11 9.16
CA TRP A 158 -3.20 -20.90 10.21
C TRP A 158 -3.41 -20.28 11.60
N ALA A 159 -3.17 -18.96 11.74
CA ALA A 159 -3.41 -18.23 12.98
C ALA A 159 -4.88 -18.30 13.40
N TYR A 160 -5.81 -18.21 12.44
CA TYR A 160 -7.25 -18.32 12.68
C TYR A 160 -7.64 -19.72 13.20
N VAL A 161 -7.16 -20.79 12.57
CA VAL A 161 -7.45 -22.17 12.95
C VAL A 161 -6.86 -22.54 14.34
N THR A 162 -5.70 -21.97 14.65
CA THR A 162 -5.01 -22.21 15.94
C THR A 162 -5.45 -21.23 17.02
N HIS A 163 -6.39 -20.32 16.75
CA HIS A 163 -6.79 -19.24 17.64
C HIS A 163 -5.60 -18.43 18.19
N ALA A 164 -4.60 -18.21 17.34
CA ALA A 164 -3.39 -17.50 17.73
C ALA A 164 -3.69 -15.98 17.89
N GLY A 165 -2.99 -15.37 18.85
CA GLY A 165 -3.21 -13.97 19.19
C GLY A 165 -2.60 -12.98 18.21
N LEU A 166 -2.65 -11.68 18.59
CA LEU A 166 -2.17 -10.53 17.81
C LEU A 166 -0.75 -10.71 17.28
N LEU A 167 0.17 -11.27 18.07
CA LEU A 167 1.57 -11.48 17.67
C LEU A 167 1.69 -12.37 16.42
N ALA A 168 0.94 -13.47 16.34
CA ALA A 168 0.99 -14.38 15.18
C ALA A 168 0.48 -13.70 13.91
N VAL A 169 -0.59 -12.92 14.01
CA VAL A 169 -1.14 -12.13 12.91
C VAL A 169 -0.14 -11.06 12.47
N LEU A 170 0.49 -10.35 13.42
CA LEU A 170 1.50 -9.34 13.13
C LEU A 170 2.70 -9.95 12.41
N VAL A 171 3.17 -11.13 12.84
CA VAL A 171 4.24 -11.88 12.17
C VAL A 171 3.82 -12.29 10.75
N ALA A 172 2.57 -12.72 10.53
CA ALA A 172 2.07 -13.05 9.20
C ALA A 172 2.15 -11.83 8.25
N TYR A 173 1.74 -10.65 8.72
CA TYR A 173 1.88 -9.41 7.95
C TYR A 173 3.34 -9.00 7.76
N LEU A 174 4.20 -9.19 8.76
CA LEU A 174 5.64 -8.92 8.67
C LEU A 174 6.30 -9.81 7.59
N VAL A 175 6.01 -11.11 7.59
CA VAL A 175 6.51 -12.04 6.56
C VAL A 175 6.04 -11.61 5.17
N GLY A 176 4.77 -11.22 5.03
CA GLY A 176 4.27 -10.63 3.78
C GLY A 176 5.04 -9.39 3.35
N LYS A 177 5.32 -8.47 4.28
CA LYS A 177 6.15 -7.28 4.01
C LYS A 177 7.58 -7.62 3.66
N MET A 178 8.17 -8.64 4.26
CA MET A 178 9.51 -9.12 3.89
C MET A 178 9.55 -9.67 2.47
N ILE A 179 8.53 -10.42 2.04
CA ILE A 179 8.45 -10.96 0.67
C ILE A 179 8.37 -9.82 -0.35
N ILE A 180 7.50 -8.82 -0.11
CA ILE A 180 7.32 -7.71 -1.05
C ILE A 180 8.49 -6.72 -1.02
N GLY A 181 9.25 -6.68 0.09
CA GLY A 181 10.47 -5.90 0.22
C GLY A 181 11.66 -6.57 -0.46
N LEU A 182 11.99 -7.79 -0.06
CA LEU A 182 13.19 -8.50 -0.53
C LEU A 182 13.01 -9.13 -1.92
N GLY A 183 11.78 -9.48 -2.31
CA GLY A 183 11.49 -10.12 -3.60
C GLY A 183 11.98 -9.31 -4.81
N PRO A 184 11.57 -8.04 -4.99
CA PRO A 184 12.07 -7.20 -6.08
C PRO A 184 13.59 -7.04 -6.04
N ILE A 185 14.20 -6.93 -4.85
CA ILE A 185 15.65 -6.83 -4.67
C ILE A 185 16.32 -8.09 -5.23
N ALA A 186 15.89 -9.27 -4.84
CA ALA A 186 16.45 -10.55 -5.30
C ALA A 186 16.35 -10.68 -6.84
N VAL A 187 15.18 -10.36 -7.40
CA VAL A 187 14.96 -10.43 -8.85
C VAL A 187 15.79 -9.38 -9.59
N SER A 188 15.87 -8.14 -9.08
CA SER A 188 16.67 -7.10 -9.71
C SER A 188 18.16 -7.43 -9.69
N LEU A 189 18.70 -7.94 -8.57
CA LEU A 189 20.09 -8.38 -8.45
C LEU A 189 20.42 -9.53 -9.40
N TYR A 190 19.46 -10.40 -9.72
CA TYR A 190 19.64 -11.45 -10.73
C TYR A 190 19.74 -10.89 -12.17
N TRP A 191 18.97 -9.82 -12.48
CA TRP A 191 18.93 -9.23 -13.83
C TRP A 191 20.00 -8.17 -14.06
N LEU A 192 20.40 -7.41 -13.05
CA LEU A 192 21.37 -6.31 -13.16
C LEU A 192 22.68 -6.70 -13.88
N PRO A 193 23.34 -7.85 -13.57
CA PRO A 193 24.55 -8.26 -14.27
C PRO A 193 24.34 -8.56 -15.76
N ARG A 194 23.11 -8.94 -16.16
CA ARG A 194 22.74 -9.24 -17.54
C ARG A 194 22.45 -7.99 -18.35
N VAL A 195 21.86 -6.98 -17.70
CA VAL A 195 21.43 -5.73 -18.34
C VAL A 195 22.56 -4.69 -18.35
N LEU A 196 23.27 -4.54 -17.23
CA LEU A 196 24.29 -3.51 -17.02
C LEU A 196 25.73 -4.05 -17.16
N GLY A 197 25.90 -5.35 -17.32
CA GLY A 197 27.18 -6.02 -17.38
C GLY A 197 27.72 -6.49 -16.03
N ARG A 198 28.63 -7.49 -16.08
CA ARG A 198 29.29 -8.01 -14.87
C ARG A 198 30.14 -6.90 -14.24
N GLY A 199 29.99 -6.70 -12.91
CA GLY A 199 30.73 -5.65 -12.17
C GLY A 199 30.02 -4.27 -12.20
N TRP A 200 28.73 -4.19 -12.51
CA TRP A 200 27.95 -2.97 -12.49
C TRP A 200 28.09 -2.16 -11.18
N TRP A 201 28.26 -2.83 -10.03
CA TRP A 201 28.49 -2.19 -8.71
C TRP A 201 29.82 -1.40 -8.63
N LYS A 202 30.78 -1.63 -9.56
CA LYS A 202 32.04 -0.89 -9.64
C LYS A 202 31.92 0.42 -10.41
N ALA A 203 30.76 0.73 -10.98
CA ALA A 203 30.55 1.97 -11.72
C ALA A 203 30.88 3.20 -10.84
N PRO A 204 31.71 4.15 -11.37
CA PRO A 204 32.12 5.30 -10.60
C PRO A 204 30.96 6.32 -10.47
N PHE A 205 30.86 6.98 -9.32
CA PHE A 205 29.85 8.01 -9.09
C PHE A 205 30.05 9.29 -9.90
N SER A 206 31.20 9.44 -10.57
CA SER A 206 31.46 10.56 -11.50
C SER A 206 30.56 10.53 -12.75
N LEU A 207 29.97 9.37 -13.06
CA LEU A 207 29.03 9.22 -14.18
C LEU A 207 27.59 9.66 -13.83
N LEU A 208 27.32 10.02 -12.57
CA LEU A 208 26.00 10.51 -12.17
C LEU A 208 25.70 11.87 -12.81
N PRO A 209 24.41 12.16 -13.10
CA PRO A 209 23.98 13.51 -13.44
C PRO A 209 24.38 14.51 -12.34
N ALA A 210 24.25 15.81 -12.65
CA ALA A 210 24.60 16.86 -11.71
C ALA A 210 23.90 16.65 -10.35
N ARG A 211 24.67 16.70 -9.27
CA ARG A 211 24.15 16.45 -7.90
C ARG A 211 22.93 17.32 -7.55
N ARG A 212 22.92 18.58 -8.04
CA ARG A 212 21.81 19.51 -7.83
C ARG A 212 20.53 19.04 -8.52
N GLU A 213 20.64 18.47 -9.71
CA GLU A 213 19.51 17.94 -10.46
C GLU A 213 18.92 16.69 -9.78
N LEU A 214 19.78 15.73 -9.41
CA LEU A 214 19.36 14.52 -8.70
C LEU A 214 18.70 14.84 -7.36
N ALA A 215 19.32 15.73 -6.57
CA ALA A 215 18.79 16.14 -5.27
C ALA A 215 17.45 16.89 -5.44
N GLY A 216 17.36 17.81 -6.39
CA GLY A 216 16.11 18.54 -6.67
C GLY A 216 14.95 17.60 -7.06
N PHE A 217 15.23 16.62 -7.92
CA PHE A 217 14.23 15.62 -8.31
C PHE A 217 13.83 14.73 -7.11
N ALA A 218 14.81 14.19 -6.37
CA ALA A 218 14.55 13.34 -5.20
C ALA A 218 13.74 14.07 -4.12
N ILE A 219 14.08 15.32 -3.82
CA ILE A 219 13.35 16.13 -2.82
C ILE A 219 11.92 16.41 -3.29
N SER A 220 11.74 16.78 -4.55
CA SER A 220 10.40 17.08 -5.11
C SER A 220 9.47 15.89 -5.07
N THR A 221 9.94 14.71 -5.50
CA THR A 221 9.13 13.48 -5.50
C THR A 221 8.82 13.00 -4.08
N ASN A 222 9.79 13.08 -3.17
CA ASN A 222 9.56 12.69 -1.78
C ASN A 222 8.63 13.65 -1.03
N PHE A 223 8.76 14.97 -1.25
CA PHE A 223 7.88 15.97 -0.63
C PHE A 223 6.41 15.76 -1.02
N SER A 224 6.13 15.52 -2.30
CA SER A 224 4.78 15.19 -2.78
C SER A 224 4.25 13.90 -2.15
N GLY A 225 5.09 12.87 -2.02
CA GLY A 225 4.76 11.62 -1.33
C GLY A 225 4.44 11.82 0.14
N THR A 226 5.23 12.64 0.85
CA THR A 226 5.04 12.95 2.27
C THR A 226 3.71 13.65 2.55
N ILE A 227 3.32 14.63 1.73
CA ILE A 227 2.01 15.30 1.88
C ILE A 227 0.86 14.29 1.75
N ASN A 228 0.93 13.38 0.77
CA ASN A 228 -0.09 12.34 0.60
C ASN A 228 -0.19 11.40 1.81
N VAL A 229 0.94 11.05 2.43
CA VAL A 229 0.97 10.20 3.63
C VAL A 229 0.25 10.88 4.79
N ILE A 230 0.59 12.14 5.07
CA ILE A 230 -0.03 12.91 6.16
C ILE A 230 -1.55 13.06 5.92
N ALA A 231 -1.95 13.30 4.65
CA ALA A 231 -3.34 13.58 4.32
C ALA A 231 -4.24 12.33 4.24
N ARG A 232 -3.70 11.14 3.94
CA ARG A 232 -4.52 9.96 3.61
C ARG A 232 -4.20 8.69 4.38
N ASP A 233 -2.94 8.47 4.75
CA ASP A 233 -2.51 7.18 5.29
C ASP A 233 -2.31 7.20 6.81
N SER A 234 -2.47 8.35 7.45
CA SER A 234 -2.31 8.52 8.90
C SER A 234 -3.62 8.53 9.68
N GLU A 235 -4.76 8.39 9.01
CA GLU A 235 -6.10 8.51 9.61
C GLU A 235 -6.28 7.59 10.83
N VAL A 236 -5.92 6.30 10.71
CA VAL A 236 -6.03 5.33 11.81
C VAL A 236 -5.16 5.75 13.02
N LEU A 237 -4.01 6.39 12.79
CA LEU A 237 -3.14 6.88 13.85
C LEU A 237 -3.76 8.05 14.60
N TRP A 238 -4.41 8.98 13.87
CA TRP A 238 -5.13 10.10 14.48
C TRP A 238 -6.30 9.61 15.34
N VAL A 239 -7.05 8.61 14.85
CA VAL A 239 -8.13 8.01 15.64
C VAL A 239 -7.57 7.33 16.89
N GLY A 240 -6.47 6.57 16.80
CA GLY A 240 -5.81 5.98 17.96
C GLY A 240 -5.33 7.02 18.96
N TYR A 241 -4.72 8.11 18.49
CA TYR A 241 -4.21 9.19 19.33
C TYR A 241 -5.31 9.95 20.06
N PHE A 242 -6.34 10.44 19.33
CA PHE A 242 -7.40 11.27 19.90
C PHE A 242 -8.46 10.47 20.69
N PHE A 243 -8.70 9.22 20.29
CA PHE A 243 -9.71 8.36 20.90
C PHE A 243 -9.08 7.15 21.60
N SER A 244 -9.19 5.95 20.99
CA SER A 244 -8.63 4.72 21.54
C SER A 244 -8.36 3.67 20.44
N PRO A 245 -7.66 2.56 20.76
CA PRO A 245 -7.52 1.44 19.83
C PRO A 245 -8.84 0.81 19.41
N LEU A 246 -9.87 0.88 20.26
CA LEU A 246 -11.21 0.37 19.97
C LEU A 246 -11.84 1.15 18.80
N GLU A 247 -11.86 2.49 18.89
CA GLU A 247 -12.35 3.35 17.81
C GLU A 247 -11.49 3.25 16.55
N ALA A 248 -10.18 3.08 16.71
CA ALA A 248 -9.30 2.80 15.58
C ALA A 248 -9.66 1.48 14.89
N GLY A 249 -10.13 0.47 15.64
CA GLY A 249 -10.66 -0.78 15.11
C GLY A 249 -11.94 -0.56 14.29
N TYR A 250 -12.90 0.20 14.79
CA TYR A 250 -14.10 0.57 14.03
C TYR A 250 -13.76 1.34 12.76
N TYR A 251 -12.88 2.33 12.86
CA TYR A 251 -12.44 3.13 11.73
C TYR A 251 -11.75 2.27 10.65
N LYS A 252 -10.85 1.38 11.07
CA LYS A 252 -10.15 0.45 10.17
C LYS A 252 -11.11 -0.52 9.48
N THR A 253 -12.15 -0.99 10.18
CA THR A 253 -13.19 -1.84 9.60
C THR A 253 -13.97 -1.07 8.53
N ALA A 254 -14.39 0.15 8.82
CA ALA A 254 -15.06 1.01 7.86
C ALA A 254 -14.18 1.25 6.61
N LEU A 255 -12.88 1.53 6.78
CA LEU A 255 -11.92 1.67 5.67
C LEU A 255 -11.78 0.37 4.87
N ALA A 256 -11.77 -0.80 5.50
CA ALA A 256 -11.69 -2.07 4.80
C ALA A 256 -12.91 -2.29 3.89
N ILE A 257 -14.11 -1.95 4.36
CA ILE A 257 -15.35 -2.01 3.58
C ILE A 257 -15.31 -1.00 2.42
N ILE A 258 -14.90 0.24 2.67
CA ILE A 258 -14.74 1.27 1.62
C ILE A 258 -13.78 0.79 0.53
N ASN A 259 -12.66 0.19 0.89
CA ASN A 259 -11.70 -0.34 -0.09
C ASN A 259 -12.31 -1.44 -0.97
N LEU A 260 -13.19 -2.29 -0.43
CA LEU A 260 -13.97 -3.26 -1.21
C LEU A 260 -14.92 -2.57 -2.19
N VAL A 261 -15.59 -1.50 -1.76
CA VAL A 261 -16.50 -0.69 -2.61
C VAL A 261 -15.76 -0.04 -3.78
N ILE A 262 -14.54 0.47 -3.53
CA ILE A 262 -13.73 1.18 -4.54
C ILE A 262 -13.02 0.20 -5.49
N MET A 263 -12.75 -1.02 -5.05
CA MET A 263 -11.96 -2.01 -5.78
C MET A 263 -12.39 -2.24 -7.24
N PRO A 264 -13.70 -2.36 -7.59
CA PRO A 264 -14.12 -2.55 -8.98
C PRO A 264 -13.83 -1.36 -9.90
N ILE A 265 -13.67 -0.16 -9.36
CA ILE A 265 -13.37 1.06 -10.12
C ILE A 265 -11.86 1.22 -10.40
N THR A 266 -11.01 0.62 -9.58
CA THR A 266 -9.55 0.74 -9.69
C THR A 266 -8.99 0.43 -11.10
N PRO A 267 -9.43 -0.62 -11.84
CA PRO A 267 -8.97 -0.89 -13.19
C PRO A 267 -9.27 0.24 -14.19
N PHE A 268 -10.35 0.99 -13.97
CA PHE A 268 -10.71 2.11 -14.86
C PHE A 268 -9.71 3.25 -14.78
N ILE A 269 -9.03 3.44 -13.64
CA ILE A 269 -8.00 4.47 -13.47
C ILE A 269 -6.87 4.25 -14.48
N SER A 270 -6.33 3.03 -14.52
CA SER A 270 -5.19 2.68 -15.38
C SER A 270 -5.52 2.71 -16.87
N THR A 271 -6.78 2.45 -17.25
CA THR A 271 -7.22 2.46 -18.65
C THR A 271 -7.65 3.84 -19.12
N THR A 272 -8.22 4.67 -18.26
CA THR A 272 -8.75 5.98 -18.60
C THR A 272 -7.65 7.03 -18.72
N TYR A 273 -6.63 6.99 -17.87
CA TYR A 273 -5.57 8.00 -17.84
C TYR A 273 -4.80 8.17 -19.16
N PRO A 274 -4.34 7.10 -19.85
CA PRO A 274 -3.69 7.24 -21.15
C PRO A 274 -4.59 7.87 -22.21
N GLU A 275 -5.90 7.56 -22.18
CA GLU A 275 -6.88 8.14 -23.10
C GLU A 275 -7.07 9.64 -22.84
N ILE A 276 -7.19 10.04 -21.56
CA ILE A 276 -7.26 11.46 -21.15
C ILE A 276 -6.05 12.21 -21.69
N THR A 277 -4.83 11.70 -21.41
CA THR A 277 -3.58 12.32 -21.85
C THR A 277 -3.54 12.47 -23.38
N ARG A 278 -3.97 11.44 -24.11
CA ARG A 278 -4.01 11.44 -25.57
C ARG A 278 -5.01 12.47 -26.12
N TYR A 279 -6.22 12.59 -25.54
CA TYR A 279 -7.22 13.56 -25.99
C TYR A 279 -6.81 14.99 -25.66
N VAL A 280 -6.20 15.23 -24.49
CA VAL A 280 -5.63 16.53 -24.12
C VAL A 280 -4.52 16.95 -25.10
N ALA A 281 -3.55 16.04 -25.36
CA ALA A 281 -2.44 16.33 -26.28
C ALA A 281 -2.89 16.63 -27.71
N ARG A 282 -4.03 16.03 -28.14
CA ARG A 282 -4.60 16.24 -29.48
C ARG A 282 -5.62 17.39 -29.55
N GLY A 283 -5.96 18.05 -28.44
CA GLY A 283 -6.97 19.10 -28.35
C GLY A 283 -8.41 18.62 -28.66
N VAL A 284 -8.70 17.31 -28.53
CA VAL A 284 -10.02 16.74 -28.87
C VAL A 284 -10.96 16.79 -27.66
N TRP A 285 -11.34 18.02 -27.28
CA TRP A 285 -12.11 18.28 -26.05
C TRP A 285 -13.50 17.64 -26.02
N THR A 286 -14.16 17.49 -27.15
CA THR A 286 -15.48 16.85 -27.22
C THR A 286 -15.42 15.37 -26.83
N ARG A 287 -14.41 14.65 -27.33
CA ARG A 287 -14.20 13.24 -26.95
C ARG A 287 -13.78 13.10 -25.49
N LEU A 288 -12.94 14.03 -25.01
CA LEU A 288 -12.53 14.06 -23.60
C LEU A 288 -13.75 14.22 -22.68
N ARG A 289 -14.61 15.22 -22.95
CA ARG A 289 -15.84 15.42 -22.14
C ARG A 289 -16.74 14.20 -22.14
N ARG A 290 -16.91 13.57 -23.29
CA ARG A 290 -17.72 12.33 -23.42
C ARG A 290 -17.11 11.19 -22.59
N LEU A 291 -15.80 10.97 -22.68
CA LEU A 291 -15.10 9.95 -21.89
C LEU A 291 -15.27 10.22 -20.39
N LEU A 292 -14.98 11.44 -19.93
CA LEU A 292 -15.13 11.82 -18.52
C LEU A 292 -16.56 11.64 -18.04
N GLY A 293 -17.58 12.03 -18.83
CA GLY A 293 -18.97 11.80 -18.50
C GLY A 293 -19.34 10.32 -18.38
N GLN A 294 -18.85 9.47 -19.27
CA GLN A 294 -19.08 8.03 -19.24
C GLN A 294 -18.45 7.37 -18.01
N VAL A 295 -17.17 7.64 -17.74
CA VAL A 295 -16.47 7.04 -16.59
C VAL A 295 -17.04 7.54 -15.26
N THR A 296 -17.42 8.84 -15.18
CA THR A 296 -18.10 9.39 -14.00
C THR A 296 -19.48 8.75 -13.81
N ALA A 297 -20.25 8.54 -14.88
CA ALA A 297 -21.54 7.88 -14.78
C ALA A 297 -21.41 6.42 -14.29
N ILE A 298 -20.44 5.66 -14.82
CA ILE A 298 -20.19 4.28 -14.39
C ILE A 298 -19.77 4.23 -12.91
N ALA A 299 -18.76 5.02 -12.53
CA ALA A 299 -18.26 5.03 -11.17
C ALA A 299 -19.31 5.57 -10.18
N GLY A 300 -20.05 6.61 -10.57
CA GLY A 300 -21.14 7.20 -9.77
C GLY A 300 -22.30 6.23 -9.59
N SER A 301 -22.77 5.59 -10.66
CA SER A 301 -23.86 4.60 -10.58
C SER A 301 -23.49 3.42 -9.68
N TRP A 302 -22.26 2.89 -9.80
CA TRP A 302 -21.75 1.85 -8.93
C TRP A 302 -21.71 2.31 -7.47
N THR A 303 -21.11 3.48 -7.21
CA THR A 303 -20.96 4.02 -5.86
C THR A 303 -22.32 4.28 -5.20
N ILE A 304 -23.27 4.88 -5.94
CA ILE A 304 -24.63 5.15 -5.44
C ILE A 304 -25.37 3.84 -5.16
N LEU A 305 -25.31 2.86 -6.06
CA LEU A 305 -25.97 1.57 -5.89
C LEU A 305 -25.47 0.87 -4.61
N VAL A 306 -24.13 0.82 -4.43
CA VAL A 306 -23.55 0.20 -3.24
C VAL A 306 -23.84 1.01 -1.99
N ALA A 307 -23.84 2.34 -2.06
CA ALA A 307 -24.20 3.22 -0.94
C ALA A 307 -25.64 2.97 -0.47
N ILE A 308 -26.58 2.90 -1.40
CA ILE A 308 -27.99 2.60 -1.08
C ILE A 308 -28.09 1.18 -0.49
N GLY A 309 -27.42 0.20 -1.08
CA GLY A 309 -27.39 -1.17 -0.56
C GLY A 309 -26.86 -1.26 0.87
N LEU A 310 -25.77 -0.55 1.18
CA LEU A 310 -25.20 -0.50 2.52
C LEU A 310 -26.08 0.30 3.51
N LEU A 311 -26.75 1.36 3.05
CA LEU A 311 -27.69 2.12 3.89
C LEU A 311 -28.91 1.29 4.29
N LEU A 312 -29.46 0.49 3.37
CA LEU A 312 -30.67 -0.30 3.59
C LEU A 312 -30.41 -1.64 4.27
N PHE A 313 -29.28 -2.27 3.97
CA PHE A 313 -28.99 -3.65 4.35
C PHE A 313 -27.62 -3.83 5.00
N GLY A 314 -26.87 -2.75 5.29
CA GLY A 314 -25.50 -2.87 5.76
C GLY A 314 -25.37 -3.54 7.13
N ASP A 315 -26.30 -3.33 8.02
CA ASP A 315 -26.40 -4.01 9.32
C ASP A 315 -26.62 -5.52 9.14
N VAL A 316 -27.57 -5.89 8.29
CA VAL A 316 -27.91 -7.29 7.99
C VAL A 316 -26.79 -7.98 7.21
N ILE A 317 -26.25 -7.34 6.17
CA ILE A 317 -25.24 -7.97 5.29
C ILE A 317 -23.90 -8.13 6.03
N LEU A 318 -23.48 -7.12 6.79
CA LEU A 318 -22.13 -7.07 7.33
C LEU A 318 -22.03 -7.67 8.73
N PHE A 319 -23.05 -7.49 9.58
CA PHE A 319 -22.97 -7.77 11.00
C PHE A 319 -23.95 -8.82 11.51
N SER A 320 -24.98 -9.20 10.75
CA SER A 320 -25.88 -10.26 11.16
C SER A 320 -25.33 -11.65 10.86
N ALA A 321 -25.66 -12.58 11.73
CA ALA A 321 -25.38 -13.99 11.52
C ALA A 321 -26.31 -14.57 10.45
N TRP A 322 -25.76 -15.04 9.34
CA TRP A 322 -26.51 -15.69 8.28
C TRP A 322 -26.75 -17.16 8.58
N GLN A 323 -27.91 -17.68 8.19
CA GLN A 323 -28.23 -19.10 8.35
C GLN A 323 -27.17 -20.02 7.72
N PRO A 324 -26.93 -21.20 8.30
CA PRO A 324 -25.77 -22.00 7.98
C PRO A 324 -25.79 -22.54 6.55
N ILE A 325 -24.78 -22.16 5.77
CA ILE A 325 -24.37 -22.92 4.60
C ILE A 325 -23.37 -23.97 5.11
N PHE A 326 -23.66 -25.26 4.93
CA PHE A 326 -22.86 -26.38 5.47
C PHE A 326 -22.75 -26.43 7.02
N GLY A 327 -23.80 -26.04 7.76
CA GLY A 327 -23.85 -26.22 9.22
C GLY A 327 -23.00 -25.24 10.06
N ARG A 328 -22.41 -24.20 9.41
CA ARG A 328 -21.69 -23.12 10.11
C ARG A 328 -22.38 -21.78 9.88
N VAL A 329 -22.53 -21.02 10.94
CA VAL A 329 -23.02 -19.64 10.86
C VAL A 329 -21.98 -18.80 10.15
N ILE A 330 -22.34 -18.16 9.03
CA ILE A 330 -21.48 -17.23 8.31
C ILE A 330 -21.81 -15.82 8.78
N GLN A 331 -20.83 -15.15 9.35
CA GLN A 331 -20.91 -13.75 9.74
C GLN A 331 -19.69 -13.03 9.17
N ILE A 332 -19.91 -11.92 8.44
CA ILE A 332 -18.79 -11.18 7.84
C ILE A 332 -17.99 -10.50 8.95
N TYR A 333 -18.66 -9.72 9.80
CA TYR A 333 -18.09 -9.13 11.00
C TYR A 333 -18.97 -9.47 12.20
N PRO A 334 -18.39 -9.79 13.38
CA PRO A 334 -19.14 -9.94 14.63
C PRO A 334 -19.95 -8.68 14.97
N GLU A 335 -21.04 -8.85 15.73
CA GLU A 335 -21.92 -7.74 16.13
C GLU A 335 -21.18 -6.63 16.89
N GLU A 336 -20.09 -6.97 17.58
CA GLU A 336 -19.24 -5.99 18.26
C GLU A 336 -18.65 -4.91 17.33
N PHE A 337 -18.60 -5.16 15.99
CA PHE A 337 -18.16 -4.19 14.98
C PHE A 337 -19.29 -3.27 14.49
N LEU A 338 -20.53 -3.44 14.95
CA LEU A 338 -21.68 -2.63 14.51
C LEU A 338 -21.46 -1.11 14.65
N PRO A 339 -20.74 -0.58 15.68
CA PRO A 339 -20.43 0.85 15.77
C PRO A 339 -19.55 1.38 14.62
N ALA A 340 -18.97 0.52 13.78
CA ALA A 340 -18.28 0.94 12.56
C ALA A 340 -19.25 1.45 11.47
N LEU A 341 -20.54 1.12 11.55
CA LEU A 341 -21.54 1.46 10.53
C LEU A 341 -21.74 2.98 10.34
N PRO A 342 -21.94 3.79 11.38
CA PRO A 342 -22.00 5.24 11.23
C PRO A 342 -20.73 5.85 10.63
N ILE A 343 -19.57 5.33 11.03
CA ILE A 343 -18.27 5.76 10.48
C ILE A 343 -18.21 5.44 8.99
N LEU A 344 -18.64 4.24 8.60
CA LEU A 344 -18.71 3.81 7.20
C LEU A 344 -19.55 4.77 6.35
N PHE A 345 -20.71 5.22 6.84
CA PHE A 345 -21.56 6.15 6.10
C PHE A 345 -20.91 7.51 5.91
N ILE A 346 -20.24 8.05 6.94
CA ILE A 346 -19.49 9.30 6.81
C ILE A 346 -18.36 9.16 5.78
N LEU A 347 -17.58 8.08 5.87
CA LEU A 347 -16.49 7.82 4.94
C LEU A 347 -17.01 7.57 3.52
N LEU A 348 -18.16 6.93 3.36
CA LEU A 348 -18.77 6.66 2.06
C LEU A 348 -19.11 7.95 1.31
N ILE A 349 -19.51 9.02 1.99
CA ILE A 349 -19.72 10.34 1.39
C ILE A 349 -18.41 10.89 0.83
N GLY A 350 -17.33 10.91 1.63
CA GLY A 350 -16.03 11.45 1.22
C GLY A 350 -15.36 10.60 0.15
N PHE A 351 -15.17 9.31 0.42
CA PHE A 351 -14.53 8.39 -0.52
C PHE A 351 -15.41 8.09 -1.75
N GLY A 352 -16.73 8.07 -1.59
CA GLY A 352 -17.68 7.87 -2.67
C GLY A 352 -17.65 9.00 -3.69
N THR A 353 -17.66 10.25 -3.22
CA THR A 353 -17.50 11.43 -4.10
C THR A 353 -16.13 11.42 -4.80
N ALA A 354 -15.05 11.17 -4.05
CA ALA A 354 -13.71 11.05 -4.62
C ALA A 354 -13.59 9.89 -5.63
N ASN A 355 -14.32 8.79 -5.43
CA ASN A 355 -14.36 7.66 -6.36
C ASN A 355 -15.14 7.97 -7.63
N THR A 356 -16.20 8.76 -7.54
CA THR A 356 -17.00 9.18 -8.70
C THR A 356 -16.20 10.06 -9.66
N ILE A 357 -15.28 10.89 -9.13
CA ILE A 357 -14.39 11.76 -9.91
C ILE A 357 -12.94 11.25 -9.90
N PHE A 358 -12.75 9.93 -9.93
CA PHE A 358 -11.43 9.29 -9.78
C PHE A 358 -10.38 9.77 -10.81
N TRP A 359 -10.81 10.21 -11.98
CA TRP A 359 -9.98 10.75 -13.05
C TRP A 359 -9.30 12.07 -12.71
N ASN A 360 -9.73 12.74 -11.63
CA ASN A 360 -9.08 13.97 -11.10
C ASN A 360 -7.88 13.66 -10.19
N ARG A 361 -7.60 12.38 -9.92
CA ARG A 361 -6.43 11.98 -9.13
C ARG A 361 -5.21 11.95 -10.04
N PRO A 362 -4.14 12.73 -9.76
CA PRO A 362 -2.87 12.54 -10.45
C PRO A 362 -2.34 11.14 -10.14
N LEU A 363 -1.89 10.44 -11.19
CA LEU A 363 -1.20 9.16 -11.05
C LEU A 363 0.21 9.38 -10.49
#